data_cb75f610962bef4c954d74aff27ba134
#
_entry.id   cb75f610962bef4c954d74aff27ba134
#
_cell.length_a   1.000
_cell.length_b   1.000
_cell.length_c   1.000
_cell.angle_alpha   90.00
_cell.angle_beta   90.00
_cell.angle_gamma   90.00
#
_symmetry.space_group_name_H-M   'P 1'
#
loop_
_entity.id
_entity.type
_entity.pdbx_description
1 polymer ?
#
loop_
_entity_poly.entity_id
_entity_poly.type
_entity_poly.pdbx_seq_one_letter_code
_entity_poly.pdbx_strand_id
1 'polypeptide(L)' 'MTLLSAREAAALLHLSERTLERFRVSGTGPKFVRLGRSIRYRLADIEAFIATRIVGSTSERPVA' A
#
# COMPACT_ATOMS: atom_id res chain seq x y z
N MET A 1 -6.45 -16.84 -1.40
CA MET A 1 -5.83 -15.50 -1.55
C MET A 1 -6.83 -14.43 -1.16
N THR A 2 -6.43 -13.48 -0.33
CA THR A 2 -7.31 -12.39 0.09
C THR A 2 -7.05 -11.17 -0.76
N LEU A 3 -8.07 -10.71 -1.45
CA LEU A 3 -8.02 -9.48 -2.24
C LEU A 3 -8.76 -8.37 -1.53
N LEU A 4 -8.19 -7.19 -1.53
CA LEU A 4 -8.77 -5.99 -0.91
C LEU A 4 -9.02 -4.97 -2.01
N SER A 5 -10.12 -4.22 -1.86
CA SER A 5 -10.33 -3.05 -2.70
C SER A 5 -9.33 -1.96 -2.32
N ALA A 6 -9.19 -0.94 -3.16
CA ALA A 6 -8.34 0.20 -2.81
C ALA A 6 -8.81 0.86 -1.51
N ARG A 7 -10.12 0.94 -1.32
CA ARG A 7 -10.69 1.51 -0.09
C ARG A 7 -10.33 0.68 1.13
N GLU A 8 -10.46 -0.65 1.02
CA GLU A 8 -10.13 -1.54 2.12
C GLU A 8 -8.64 -1.52 2.45
N ALA A 9 -7.79 -1.50 1.41
CA ALA A 9 -6.35 -1.43 1.60
C ALA A 9 -5.94 -0.13 2.27
N ALA A 10 -6.53 0.99 1.84
CA ALA A 10 -6.26 2.29 2.44
C ALA A 10 -6.67 2.31 3.91
N ALA A 11 -7.84 1.74 4.23
CA ALA A 11 -8.31 1.65 5.61
C ALA A 11 -7.36 0.83 6.47
N LEU A 12 -6.89 -0.30 5.93
CA LEU A 12 -5.94 -1.15 6.64
C LEU A 12 -4.63 -0.44 6.92
N LEU A 13 -4.18 0.38 5.98
CA LEU A 13 -2.94 1.15 6.11
C LEU A 13 -3.14 2.46 6.86
N HIS A 14 -4.37 2.80 7.20
CA HIS A 14 -4.73 4.08 7.81
C HIS A 14 -4.28 5.26 6.94
N LEU A 15 -4.41 5.10 5.64
CA LEU A 15 -4.09 6.14 4.66
C LEU A 15 -5.36 6.51 3.91
N SER A 16 -5.37 7.68 3.28
CA SER A 16 -6.46 8.04 2.39
C SER A 16 -6.33 7.26 1.08
N GLU A 17 -7.45 7.05 0.39
CA GLU A 17 -7.43 6.41 -0.91
C GLU A 17 -6.58 7.23 -1.89
N ARG A 18 -6.60 8.54 -1.76
CA ARG A 18 -5.82 9.44 -2.60
C ARG A 18 -4.32 9.20 -2.42
N THR A 19 -3.88 9.03 -1.18
CA THR A 19 -2.47 8.74 -0.91
C THR A 19 -2.08 7.41 -1.54
N LEU A 20 -2.94 6.41 -1.42
CA LEU A 20 -2.68 5.11 -2.01
C LEU A 20 -2.62 5.19 -3.54
N GLU A 21 -3.49 6.00 -4.14
CA GLU A 21 -3.46 6.23 -5.57
C GLU A 21 -2.15 6.87 -6.01
N ARG A 22 -1.66 7.84 -5.23
CA ARG A 22 -0.38 8.49 -5.52
C ARG A 22 0.76 7.48 -5.49
N PHE A 23 0.72 6.53 -4.57
CA PHE A 23 1.71 5.45 -4.53
C PHE A 23 1.65 4.61 -5.80
N ARG A 24 0.45 4.31 -6.30
CA ARG A 24 0.32 3.55 -7.54
C ARG A 24 0.94 4.29 -8.72
N VAL A 25 0.68 5.58 -8.79
CA VAL A 25 1.20 6.41 -9.90
C VAL A 25 2.71 6.51 -9.84
N SER A 26 3.28 6.69 -8.66
CA SER A 26 4.73 6.83 -8.50
C SER A 26 5.46 5.50 -8.50
N GLY A 27 4.75 4.39 -8.32
CA GLY A 27 5.37 3.07 -8.28
C GLY A 27 6.12 2.78 -6.99
N THR A 28 5.83 3.51 -5.91
CA THR A 28 6.56 3.40 -4.64
C THR A 28 5.79 2.71 -3.53
N GLY A 29 4.54 2.36 -3.77
CA GLY A 29 3.69 1.73 -2.78
C GLY A 29 3.64 0.21 -2.89
N PRO A 30 2.65 -0.40 -2.25
CA PRO A 30 2.49 -1.84 -2.33
C PRO A 30 2.13 -2.28 -3.75
N LYS A 31 2.47 -3.51 -4.07
CA LYS A 31 2.06 -4.10 -5.34
C LYS A 31 0.55 -4.20 -5.40
N PHE A 32 -0.01 -4.13 -6.58
CA PHE A 32 -1.44 -4.20 -6.77
C PHE A 32 -1.77 -5.03 -8.00
N VAL A 33 -3.05 -5.44 -8.09
CA VAL A 33 -3.56 -6.25 -9.18
C VAL A 33 -4.54 -5.40 -9.97
N ARG A 34 -4.38 -5.40 -11.28
CA ARG A 34 -5.32 -4.71 -12.18
C ARG A 34 -6.23 -5.75 -12.80
N LEU A 35 -7.51 -5.65 -12.52
CA LEU A 35 -8.53 -6.56 -13.05
C LEU A 35 -9.49 -5.73 -13.91
N GLY A 36 -9.21 -5.65 -15.21
CA GLY A 36 -9.94 -4.75 -16.08
C GLY A 36 -9.69 -3.31 -15.63
N ARG A 37 -10.75 -2.62 -15.23
CA ARG A 37 -10.63 -1.25 -14.70
C ARG A 37 -10.55 -1.22 -13.18
N SER A 38 -10.64 -2.37 -12.53
CA SER A 38 -10.64 -2.44 -11.08
C SER A 38 -9.24 -2.65 -10.56
N ILE A 39 -8.93 -1.98 -9.46
CA ILE A 39 -7.66 -2.15 -8.75
C ILE A 39 -7.96 -2.93 -7.48
N ARG A 40 -7.13 -3.93 -7.22
CA ARG A 40 -7.23 -4.73 -6.00
C ARG A 40 -5.83 -4.91 -5.42
N TYR A 41 -5.76 -5.18 -4.13
CA TYR A 41 -4.50 -5.43 -3.43
C TYR A 41 -4.57 -6.79 -2.78
N ARG A 42 -3.51 -7.56 -2.91
CA ARG A 42 -3.41 -8.81 -2.15
C ARG A 42 -2.96 -8.45 -0.73
N LEU A 43 -3.59 -9.07 0.26
CA LEU A 43 -3.23 -8.82 1.66
C LEU A 43 -1.74 -9.04 1.90
N ALA A 44 -1.17 -10.10 1.30
CA ALA A 44 0.25 -10.41 1.44
C ALA A 44 1.15 -9.26 0.94
N ASP A 45 0.74 -8.57 -0.14
CA ASP A 45 1.52 -7.45 -0.67
C ASP A 45 1.42 -6.22 0.23
N ILE A 46 0.27 -6.01 0.85
CA ILE A 46 0.10 -4.93 1.82
C ILE A 46 1.00 -5.19 3.03
N GLU A 47 0.99 -6.42 3.52
CA GLU A 47 1.83 -6.80 4.66
C GLU A 47 3.32 -6.66 4.34
N ALA A 48 3.72 -7.07 3.14
CA ALA A 48 5.10 -6.94 2.69
C ALA A 48 5.52 -5.46 2.62
N PHE A 49 4.63 -4.61 2.12
CA PHE A 49 4.89 -3.17 2.06
C PHE A 49 5.09 -2.60 3.46
N ILE A 50 4.23 -2.96 4.41
CA ILE A 50 4.35 -2.50 5.80
C ILE A 50 5.70 -2.93 6.36
N ALA A 51 6.10 -4.17 6.10
CA ALA A 51 7.36 -4.70 6.62
C ALA A 51 8.57 -3.89 6.15
N THR A 52 8.50 -3.30 4.96
CA THR A 52 9.60 -2.48 4.44
C THR A 52 9.65 -1.08 5.06
N ARG A 53 8.63 -0.71 5.83
CA ARG A 53 8.50 0.64 6.40
C ARG A 53 8.64 0.67 7.91
N ILE A 54 8.97 -0.46 8.53
CA ILE A 54 9.17 -0.51 9.98
C ILE A 54 10.49 0.20 10.29
N VAL A 55 10.42 1.15 11.23
CA VAL A 55 11.62 1.88 11.67
C VAL A 55 11.70 1.83 13.19
N GLY A 56 12.93 1.83 13.72
CA GLY A 56 13.16 1.74 15.15
C GLY A 56 13.15 3.09 15.86
N SER A 57 13.30 4.19 15.10
CA SER A 57 13.27 5.53 15.66
C SER A 57 13.02 6.52 14.54
N THR A 58 12.73 7.76 14.91
CA THR A 58 12.50 8.81 13.92
C THR A 58 13.74 9.11 13.09
N SER A 59 14.92 8.81 13.61
CA SER A 59 16.16 9.02 12.87
C SER A 59 16.36 7.98 11.77
N GLU A 60 15.63 6.87 11.82
CA GLU A 60 15.73 5.78 10.85
C GLU A 60 14.64 5.85 9.78
N ARG A 61 13.78 6.84 9.86
CA ARG A 61 12.66 6.91 8.93
C ARG A 61 13.16 7.00 7.50
N PRO A 62 12.44 6.36 6.56
CA PRO A 62 12.83 6.42 5.15
C PRO A 62 12.83 7.83 4.64
N VAL A 63 13.71 8.10 3.70
CA VAL A 63 13.70 9.37 2.98
C VAL A 63 12.48 9.38 2.09
N ALA A 64 11.64 10.37 2.26
CA ALA A 64 10.39 10.46 1.51
C ALA A 64 10.64 10.84 0.05
#